data_bdb795fedb6e0a18b7b883ff35d78a15
#
_entry.id   bdb795fedb6e0a18b7b883ff35d78a15
#
_cell.length_a   1.000
_cell.length_b   1.000
_cell.length_c   1.000
_cell.angle_alpha   90.00
_cell.angle_beta   90.00
_cell.angle_gamma   90.00
#
_symmetry.space_group_name_H-M   'P 1'
#
loop_
_entity.id
_entity.type
_entity.pdbx_description
1 polymer ?
#
loop_
_entity_poly.entity_id
_entity_poly.type
_entity_poly.pdbx_seq_one_letter_code
_entity_poly.pdbx_strand_id
1 'polypeptide(L)'
;MLGGRAERAERGAVIVTVHGTNDAAPEDDGGRWWQKGSPFTERLVGELAQRGIAGAEIVPMHWSGANSDYDRLTGSANLARLLHRLDKDGRPHAVIAHSHGGNVTQEALAQTSRAGRRGGVVSFGTPFFTRRLKAVPLAIALFQIVMGAVVAPIMVWYLISILGEGTDKIIETIVVFGGLLALSLWSLVAGVRKIFHRSFAMRRFAKSMSPK
;
A
#
# COMPACT_ATOMS: atom_id res chain seq x y z
N MET A 1 8.05 34.87 22.56
CA MET A 1 7.86 33.47 22.11
C MET A 1 6.86 32.65 22.94
N LEU A 2 6.09 33.23 23.85
CA LEU A 2 5.10 32.51 24.68
C LEU A 2 3.70 32.43 24.06
N GLY A 3 3.33 33.33 23.14
CA GLY A 3 1.99 33.35 22.50
C GLY A 3 1.68 32.11 21.61
N GLY A 4 2.66 31.64 20.86
CA GLY A 4 2.46 30.48 19.96
C GLY A 4 2.28 29.14 20.68
N ARG A 5 2.57 29.04 21.97
CA ARG A 5 2.37 27.82 22.76
C ARG A 5 0.97 27.75 23.34
N ALA A 6 0.36 28.89 23.70
CA ALA A 6 -1.00 28.99 24.19
C ALA A 6 -2.00 28.73 23.05
N GLU A 7 -1.81 29.35 21.90
CA GLU A 7 -2.66 29.12 20.70
C GLU A 7 -2.64 27.65 20.19
N ARG A 8 -1.51 26.95 20.38
CA ARG A 8 -1.42 25.51 20.04
C ARG A 8 -2.13 24.62 21.05
N ALA A 9 -2.26 25.04 22.31
CA ALA A 9 -2.97 24.29 23.34
C ALA A 9 -4.48 24.37 23.18
N GLU A 10 -5.00 25.43 22.55
CA GLU A 10 -6.45 25.62 22.29
C GLU A 10 -7.00 24.75 21.16
N ARG A 11 -6.15 24.22 20.27
CA ARG A 11 -6.61 23.29 19.24
C ARG A 11 -6.72 21.90 19.85
N GLY A 12 -7.95 21.40 19.93
CA GLY A 12 -8.28 20.07 20.47
C GLY A 12 -7.47 18.93 19.81
N ALA A 13 -7.41 17.79 20.48
CA ALA A 13 -6.80 16.58 19.96
C ALA A 13 -7.49 16.11 18.66
N VAL A 14 -6.74 15.50 17.76
CA VAL A 14 -7.26 14.90 16.52
C VAL A 14 -7.36 13.39 16.67
N ILE A 15 -8.51 12.85 16.35
CA ILE A 15 -8.70 11.40 16.22
C ILE A 15 -8.86 11.07 14.74
N VAL A 16 -7.83 10.45 14.18
CA VAL A 16 -7.88 9.98 12.80
C VAL A 16 -8.52 8.61 12.77
N THR A 17 -9.61 8.47 12.02
CA THR A 17 -10.30 7.19 11.86
C THR A 17 -9.94 6.57 10.51
N VAL A 18 -9.61 5.26 10.50
CA VAL A 18 -9.16 4.55 9.30
C VAL A 18 -10.03 3.32 9.10
N HIS A 19 -10.86 3.36 8.07
CA HIS A 19 -11.79 2.27 7.76
C HIS A 19 -11.11 1.03 7.16
N GLY A 20 -11.85 -0.08 7.13
CA GLY A 20 -11.40 -1.35 6.59
C GLY A 20 -11.67 -1.50 5.08
N THR A 21 -11.46 -2.72 4.60
CA THR A 21 -11.78 -3.11 3.21
C THR A 21 -13.30 -3.05 3.00
N ASN A 22 -13.72 -2.61 1.81
CA ASN A 22 -15.13 -2.48 1.38
C ASN A 22 -15.97 -1.53 2.23
N ASP A 23 -15.36 -0.65 3.01
CA ASP A 23 -16.04 0.31 3.88
C ASP A 23 -15.74 1.76 3.48
N ALA A 24 -15.31 2.00 2.25
CA ALA A 24 -15.08 3.33 1.72
C ALA A 24 -16.41 4.09 1.49
N ALA A 25 -16.39 5.38 1.73
CA ALA A 25 -17.43 6.34 1.35
C ALA A 25 -16.75 7.66 1.00
N PRO A 26 -17.32 8.48 0.10
CA PRO A 26 -16.69 9.74 -0.29
C PRO A 26 -16.89 10.84 0.74
N GLU A 27 -17.94 10.76 1.58
CA GLU A 27 -18.32 11.78 2.54
C GLU A 27 -17.55 11.63 3.86
N ASP A 28 -17.18 12.76 4.48
CA ASP A 28 -16.60 12.82 5.81
C ASP A 28 -17.63 12.57 6.91
N ASP A 29 -18.87 13.03 6.69
CA ASP A 29 -19.97 12.92 7.62
C ASP A 29 -20.91 11.78 7.24
N GLY A 30 -21.43 11.06 8.22
CA GLY A 30 -22.38 9.98 7.93
C GLY A 30 -22.49 8.91 9.01
N GLY A 31 -23.23 7.85 8.68
CA GLY A 31 -23.52 6.76 9.63
C GLY A 31 -22.46 5.69 9.75
N ARG A 32 -21.42 5.69 8.92
CA ARG A 32 -20.35 4.70 9.04
C ARG A 32 -19.51 4.98 10.27
N TRP A 33 -19.11 3.96 10.99
CA TRP A 33 -18.43 4.07 12.28
C TRP A 33 -17.23 5.06 12.28
N TRP A 34 -16.56 5.22 11.17
CA TRP A 34 -15.36 6.06 11.01
C TRP A 34 -15.64 7.49 10.57
N GLN A 35 -16.89 7.79 10.15
CA GLN A 35 -17.30 9.13 9.71
C GLN A 35 -17.64 10.02 10.91
N LYS A 36 -17.54 11.33 10.72
CA LYS A 36 -18.03 12.33 11.67
C LYS A 36 -19.53 12.16 11.87
N GLY A 37 -20.02 12.43 13.07
CA GLY A 37 -21.47 12.35 13.38
C GLY A 37 -22.00 10.91 13.47
N SER A 38 -21.16 9.89 13.30
CA SER A 38 -21.60 8.52 13.55
C SER A 38 -21.82 8.28 15.05
N PRO A 39 -22.69 7.34 15.43
CA PRO A 39 -22.90 7.02 16.85
C PRO A 39 -21.61 6.66 17.59
N PHE A 40 -20.65 6.04 16.90
CA PHE A 40 -19.34 5.71 17.47
C PHE A 40 -18.50 6.96 17.74
N THR A 41 -18.39 7.85 16.74
CA THR A 41 -17.54 9.04 16.87
C THR A 41 -18.12 10.06 17.83
N GLU A 42 -19.45 10.22 17.88
CA GLU A 42 -20.13 11.08 18.85
C GLU A 42 -19.89 10.58 20.29
N ARG A 43 -20.10 9.29 20.52
CA ARG A 43 -19.84 8.70 21.82
C ARG A 43 -18.38 8.83 22.23
N LEU A 44 -17.46 8.60 21.29
CA LEU A 44 -16.02 8.73 21.56
C LEU A 44 -15.65 10.15 21.97
N VAL A 45 -16.13 11.17 21.25
CA VAL A 45 -15.86 12.58 21.57
C VAL A 45 -16.45 12.93 22.93
N GLY A 46 -17.67 12.46 23.25
CA GLY A 46 -18.31 12.63 24.56
C GLY A 46 -17.50 12.01 25.71
N GLU A 47 -17.05 10.79 25.54
CA GLU A 47 -16.21 10.09 26.54
C GLU A 47 -14.84 10.79 26.75
N LEU A 48 -14.24 11.29 25.67
CA LEU A 48 -13.00 12.05 25.76
C LEU A 48 -13.20 13.36 26.52
N ALA A 49 -14.29 14.06 26.26
CA ALA A 49 -14.63 15.30 26.95
C ALA A 49 -14.84 15.09 28.45
N GLN A 50 -15.52 14.01 28.87
CA GLN A 50 -15.68 13.63 30.27
C GLN A 50 -14.35 13.33 30.96
N ARG A 51 -13.33 12.91 30.22
CA ARG A 51 -11.97 12.64 30.72
C ARG A 51 -11.02 13.84 30.60
N GLY A 52 -11.55 15.03 30.33
CA GLY A 52 -10.79 16.27 30.24
C GLY A 52 -10.13 16.54 28.89
N ILE A 53 -10.44 15.74 27.86
CA ILE A 53 -9.98 15.96 26.47
C ILE A 53 -11.13 16.58 25.69
N ALA A 54 -11.42 17.85 25.95
CA ALA A 54 -12.47 18.58 25.26
C ALA A 54 -12.05 19.00 23.85
N GLY A 55 -13.02 19.17 22.95
CA GLY A 55 -12.78 19.65 21.58
C GLY A 55 -12.02 18.68 20.69
N ALA A 56 -12.10 17.38 20.96
CA ALA A 56 -11.51 16.37 20.09
C ALA A 56 -12.17 16.41 18.70
N GLU A 57 -11.35 16.50 17.64
CA GLU A 57 -11.79 16.56 16.25
C GLU A 57 -11.65 15.17 15.61
N ILE A 58 -12.69 14.68 14.96
CA ILE A 58 -12.64 13.46 14.15
C ILE A 58 -12.18 13.83 12.75
N VAL A 59 -11.16 13.13 12.26
CA VAL A 59 -10.64 13.28 10.89
C VAL A 59 -10.71 11.93 10.19
N PRO A 60 -11.74 11.70 9.36
CA PRO A 60 -11.84 10.49 8.55
C PRO A 60 -10.68 10.42 7.55
N MET A 61 -10.02 9.27 7.49
CA MET A 61 -8.95 9.03 6.52
C MET A 61 -9.50 8.19 5.38
N HIS A 62 -9.63 8.82 4.20
CA HIS A 62 -10.12 8.16 3.00
C HIS A 62 -9.03 7.38 2.28
N TRP A 63 -9.31 6.14 1.97
CA TRP A 63 -8.57 5.32 1.04
C TRP A 63 -9.55 4.45 0.25
N SER A 64 -9.13 3.76 -0.80
CA SER A 64 -10.04 3.03 -1.70
C SER A 64 -10.83 1.91 -1.02
N GLY A 65 -10.34 1.38 0.09
CA GLY A 65 -10.93 0.20 0.71
C GLY A 65 -10.78 -1.08 -0.13
N ALA A 66 -10.04 -1.04 -1.23
CA ALA A 66 -9.85 -2.21 -2.08
C ALA A 66 -8.93 -3.23 -1.42
N ASN A 67 -9.23 -4.52 -1.62
CA ASN A 67 -8.41 -5.61 -1.09
C ASN A 67 -7.17 -5.85 -1.96
N SER A 68 -6.32 -4.84 -2.09
CA SER A 68 -5.06 -4.93 -2.82
C SER A 68 -3.89 -4.35 -2.03
N ASP A 69 -2.69 -4.89 -2.24
CA ASP A 69 -1.48 -4.36 -1.61
C ASP A 69 -1.14 -2.94 -2.10
N TYR A 70 -1.44 -2.65 -3.37
CA TYR A 70 -1.23 -1.34 -3.97
C TYR A 70 -2.08 -0.27 -3.29
N ASP A 71 -3.37 -0.55 -3.11
CA ASP A 71 -4.31 0.39 -2.48
C ASP A 71 -3.98 0.62 -1.00
N ARG A 72 -3.60 -0.43 -0.27
CA ARG A 72 -3.10 -0.29 1.11
C ARG A 72 -1.84 0.57 1.19
N LEU A 73 -0.90 0.41 0.26
CA LEU A 73 0.31 1.25 0.18
C LEU A 73 -0.01 2.70 -0.14
N THR A 74 -0.92 2.93 -1.09
CA THR A 74 -1.37 4.28 -1.43
C THR A 74 -2.09 4.93 -0.25
N GLY A 75 -2.98 4.19 0.41
CA GLY A 75 -3.66 4.63 1.64
C GLY A 75 -2.66 4.96 2.74
N SER A 76 -1.64 4.12 2.97
CA SER A 76 -0.63 4.37 3.99
C SER A 76 0.21 5.62 3.70
N ALA A 77 0.49 5.93 2.43
CA ALA A 77 1.16 7.16 2.05
C ALA A 77 0.34 8.41 2.37
N ASN A 78 -0.97 8.34 2.08
CA ASN A 78 -1.87 9.43 2.37
C ASN A 78 -1.99 9.67 3.88
N LEU A 79 -2.13 8.60 4.67
CA LEU A 79 -2.15 8.67 6.12
C LEU A 79 -0.84 9.21 6.68
N ALA A 80 0.31 8.74 6.20
CA ALA A 80 1.62 9.23 6.64
C ALA A 80 1.77 10.75 6.42
N ARG A 81 1.29 11.26 5.27
CA ARG A 81 1.27 12.71 5.00
C ARG A 81 0.33 13.47 5.94
N LEU A 82 -0.82 12.92 6.27
CA LEU A 82 -1.74 13.52 7.23
C LEU A 82 -1.08 13.59 8.61
N LEU A 83 -0.53 12.48 9.10
CA LEU A 83 0.15 12.42 10.40
C LEU A 83 1.35 13.37 10.46
N HIS A 84 2.13 13.44 9.38
CA HIS A 84 3.25 14.39 9.30
C HIS A 84 2.79 15.85 9.40
N ARG A 85 1.66 16.23 8.76
CA ARG A 85 1.08 17.58 8.92
C ARG A 85 0.67 17.85 10.35
N LEU A 86 -0.04 16.90 11.00
CA LEU A 86 -0.45 17.02 12.39
C LEU A 86 0.75 17.17 13.33
N ASP A 87 1.81 16.41 13.10
CA ASP A 87 3.09 16.53 13.84
C ASP A 87 3.73 17.91 13.65
N LYS A 88 3.80 18.38 12.40
CA LYS A 88 4.36 19.71 12.08
C LYS A 88 3.57 20.83 12.74
N ASP A 89 2.24 20.71 12.77
CA ASP A 89 1.35 21.67 13.42
C ASP A 89 1.36 21.52 14.94
N GLY A 90 2.06 20.54 15.47
CA GLY A 90 2.16 20.27 16.90
C GLY A 90 0.85 19.81 17.54
N ARG A 91 -0.10 19.29 16.74
CA ARG A 91 -1.42 18.85 17.20
C ARG A 91 -1.32 17.45 17.82
N PRO A 92 -1.78 17.27 19.07
CA PRO A 92 -1.93 15.93 19.64
C PRO A 92 -2.91 15.11 18.78
N HIS A 93 -2.53 13.87 18.44
CA HIS A 93 -3.40 13.04 17.62
C HIS A 93 -3.29 11.55 18.00
N ALA A 94 -4.35 10.81 17.74
CA ALA A 94 -4.40 9.37 17.84
C ALA A 94 -5.06 8.79 16.59
N VAL A 95 -4.77 7.52 16.30
CA VAL A 95 -5.36 6.80 15.17
C VAL A 95 -6.23 5.67 15.68
N ILE A 96 -7.45 5.57 15.18
CA ILE A 96 -8.35 4.43 15.41
C ILE A 96 -8.58 3.74 14.08
N ALA A 97 -8.21 2.48 13.98
CA ALA A 97 -8.25 1.73 12.74
C ALA A 97 -9.01 0.41 12.88
N HIS A 98 -9.73 0.03 11.83
CA HIS A 98 -10.44 -1.24 11.77
C HIS A 98 -9.97 -2.11 10.62
N SER A 99 -9.88 -3.42 10.84
CA SER A 99 -9.58 -4.41 9.81
C SER A 99 -8.29 -4.04 9.03
N HIS A 100 -8.31 -4.06 7.71
CA HIS A 100 -7.15 -3.68 6.88
C HIS A 100 -6.71 -2.21 7.04
N GLY A 101 -7.56 -1.33 7.59
CA GLY A 101 -7.15 0.02 8.02
C GLY A 101 -6.02 0.01 9.04
N GLY A 102 -5.96 -1.02 9.90
CA GLY A 102 -4.84 -1.21 10.82
C GLY A 102 -3.52 -1.51 10.10
N ASN A 103 -3.55 -2.27 8.99
CA ASN A 103 -2.37 -2.50 8.16
C ASN A 103 -1.92 -1.22 7.44
N VAL A 104 -2.88 -0.42 6.93
CA VAL A 104 -2.63 0.93 6.38
C VAL A 104 -1.95 1.81 7.42
N THR A 105 -2.45 1.79 8.66
CA THR A 105 -1.89 2.56 9.77
C THR A 105 -0.48 2.13 10.14
N GLN A 106 -0.22 0.84 10.27
CA GLN A 106 1.13 0.34 10.60
C GLN A 106 2.15 0.72 9.54
N GLU A 107 1.79 0.58 8.27
CA GLU A 107 2.65 0.96 7.16
C GLU A 107 2.92 2.46 7.13
N ALA A 108 1.89 3.30 7.42
CA ALA A 108 2.05 4.74 7.53
C ALA A 108 3.01 5.12 8.67
N LEU A 109 2.87 4.48 9.83
CA LEU A 109 3.72 4.72 10.98
C LEU A 109 5.18 4.28 10.77
N ALA A 110 5.41 3.23 9.97
CA ALA A 110 6.75 2.83 9.59
C ALA A 110 7.49 3.88 8.75
N GLN A 111 6.73 4.78 8.09
CA GLN A 111 7.26 5.84 7.22
C GLN A 111 7.39 7.17 7.94
N THR A 112 6.74 7.36 9.08
CA THR A 112 6.84 8.57 9.88
C THR A 112 7.99 8.47 10.86
N SER A 113 8.68 9.60 11.10
CA SER A 113 9.73 9.67 12.11
C SER A 113 9.17 9.34 13.51
N ARG A 114 9.88 8.51 14.28
CA ARG A 114 9.50 8.22 15.67
C ARG A 114 9.44 9.44 16.58
N ALA A 115 10.20 10.49 16.23
CA ALA A 115 10.34 11.70 17.05
C ALA A 115 9.07 12.57 17.12
N GLY A 116 8.15 12.43 16.14
CA GLY A 116 6.92 13.23 16.04
C GLY A 116 5.66 12.56 16.63
N ARG A 117 5.72 11.30 17.06
CA ARG A 117 4.54 10.57 17.53
C ARG A 117 4.01 11.12 18.85
N ARG A 118 2.96 11.91 18.78
CA ARG A 118 2.30 12.51 19.94
C ARG A 118 1.00 11.84 20.34
N GLY A 119 0.69 10.67 19.78
CA GLY A 119 -0.57 9.97 20.05
C GLY A 119 -0.43 8.45 20.01
N GLY A 120 -1.50 7.79 20.43
CA GLY A 120 -1.64 6.34 20.43
C GLY A 120 -2.27 5.81 19.14
N VAL A 121 -2.20 4.49 18.97
CA VAL A 121 -2.94 3.76 17.94
C VAL A 121 -3.78 2.69 18.58
N VAL A 122 -5.05 2.66 18.21
CA VAL A 122 -5.98 1.59 18.56
C VAL A 122 -6.37 0.90 17.27
N SER A 123 -6.13 -0.39 17.18
CA SER A 123 -6.55 -1.22 16.06
C SER A 123 -7.44 -2.34 16.53
N PHE A 124 -8.57 -2.52 15.88
CA PHE A 124 -9.49 -3.61 16.19
C PHE A 124 -9.82 -4.42 14.94
N GLY A 125 -9.93 -5.74 15.11
CA GLY A 125 -10.16 -6.66 13.99
C GLY A 125 -9.10 -6.63 12.89
N THR A 126 -7.88 -6.16 13.18
CA THR A 126 -6.81 -6.04 12.20
C THR A 126 -6.14 -7.40 11.98
N PRO A 127 -6.19 -7.96 10.75
CA PRO A 127 -5.40 -9.12 10.40
C PRO A 127 -3.94 -8.68 10.19
N PHE A 128 -3.13 -8.71 11.23
CA PHE A 128 -1.72 -8.32 11.13
C PHE A 128 -0.96 -9.26 10.22
N PHE A 129 -0.58 -8.77 9.05
CA PHE A 129 0.27 -9.50 8.13
C PHE A 129 1.73 -9.13 8.36
N THR A 130 2.54 -10.11 8.74
CA THR A 130 3.97 -9.98 8.54
C THR A 130 4.25 -10.08 7.04
N ARG A 131 4.68 -8.98 6.41
CA ARG A 131 5.20 -9.01 5.03
C ARG A 131 6.52 -9.79 5.00
N ARG A 132 6.48 -11.06 5.25
CA ARG A 132 7.57 -11.92 4.81
C ARG A 132 7.47 -11.96 3.29
N LEU A 133 8.52 -11.48 2.61
CA LEU A 133 8.73 -11.83 1.21
C LEU A 133 8.59 -13.34 1.14
N LYS A 134 7.48 -13.83 0.61
CA LYS A 134 7.36 -15.27 0.38
C LYS A 134 8.49 -15.59 -0.58
N ALA A 135 9.49 -16.33 -0.13
CA ALA A 135 10.63 -16.72 -0.94
C ALA A 135 10.18 -17.41 -2.24
N VAL A 136 9.08 -18.14 -2.17
CA VAL A 136 8.48 -18.87 -3.29
C VAL A 136 8.12 -17.97 -4.50
N PRO A 137 7.38 -16.83 -4.37
CA PRO A 137 7.12 -15.98 -5.53
C PRO A 137 8.36 -15.31 -6.11
N LEU A 138 9.37 -15.02 -5.27
CA LEU A 138 10.64 -14.49 -5.76
C LEU A 138 11.44 -15.58 -6.50
N ALA A 139 11.50 -16.79 -5.94
CA ALA A 139 12.14 -17.92 -6.58
C ALA A 139 11.47 -18.27 -7.92
N ILE A 140 10.14 -18.28 -7.99
CA ILE A 140 9.41 -18.48 -9.25
C ILE A 140 9.72 -17.38 -10.26
N ALA A 141 9.76 -16.11 -9.84
CA ALA A 141 10.09 -14.99 -10.74
C ALA A 141 11.53 -15.10 -11.27
N LEU A 142 12.49 -15.43 -10.41
CA LEU A 142 13.90 -15.67 -10.82
C LEU A 142 14.01 -16.88 -11.74
N PHE A 143 13.35 -17.98 -11.44
CA PHE A 143 13.30 -19.16 -12.29
C PHE A 143 12.73 -18.81 -13.67
N GLN A 144 11.64 -18.05 -13.77
CA GLN A 144 11.05 -17.59 -15.02
C GLN A 144 12.02 -16.72 -15.84
N ILE A 145 12.78 -15.85 -15.18
CA ILE A 145 13.79 -15.00 -15.84
C ILE A 145 14.93 -15.87 -16.39
N VAL A 146 15.46 -16.77 -15.57
CA VAL A 146 16.55 -17.68 -15.99
C VAL A 146 16.10 -18.59 -17.14
N MET A 147 14.94 -19.20 -17.02
CA MET A 147 14.38 -20.05 -18.08
C MET A 147 14.17 -19.27 -19.38
N GLY A 148 13.61 -18.06 -19.31
CA GLY A 148 13.44 -17.20 -20.48
C GLY A 148 14.76 -16.79 -21.12
N ALA A 149 15.77 -16.45 -20.31
CA ALA A 149 17.07 -16.01 -20.80
C ALA A 149 17.93 -17.15 -21.40
N VAL A 150 17.73 -18.39 -20.94
CA VAL A 150 18.50 -19.56 -21.44
C VAL A 150 17.76 -20.27 -22.56
N VAL A 151 16.47 -20.53 -22.38
CA VAL A 151 15.69 -21.34 -23.35
C VAL A 151 15.41 -20.56 -24.64
N ALA A 152 15.14 -19.25 -24.56
CA ALA A 152 14.83 -18.47 -25.75
C ALA A 152 16.00 -18.43 -26.78
N PRO A 153 17.26 -18.16 -26.41
CA PRO A 153 18.39 -18.19 -27.34
C PRO A 153 18.62 -19.58 -27.94
N ILE A 154 18.49 -20.63 -27.14
CA ILE A 154 18.63 -22.02 -27.61
C ILE A 154 17.57 -22.34 -28.66
N MET A 155 16.31 -21.91 -28.40
CA MET A 155 15.21 -22.11 -29.35
C MET A 155 15.43 -21.35 -30.65
N VAL A 156 15.88 -20.10 -30.58
CA VAL A 156 16.22 -19.29 -31.76
C VAL A 156 17.34 -19.95 -32.57
N TRP A 157 18.42 -20.40 -31.90
CA TRP A 157 19.51 -21.09 -32.56
C TRP A 157 19.05 -22.35 -33.24
N TYR A 158 18.24 -23.17 -32.58
CA TYR A 158 17.68 -24.40 -33.16
C TYR A 158 16.79 -24.12 -34.37
N LEU A 159 15.90 -23.10 -34.30
CA LEU A 159 15.09 -22.65 -35.43
C LEU A 159 15.93 -22.26 -36.64
N ILE A 160 17.01 -21.51 -36.43
CA ILE A 160 17.93 -21.11 -37.50
C ILE A 160 18.64 -22.33 -38.12
N SER A 161 18.99 -23.30 -37.29
CA SER A 161 19.66 -24.53 -37.74
C SER A 161 18.80 -25.40 -38.68
N ILE A 162 17.49 -25.35 -38.56
CA ILE A 162 16.55 -26.17 -39.32
C ILE A 162 16.07 -25.48 -40.62
N LEU A 163 16.33 -24.17 -40.77
CA LEU A 163 15.91 -23.43 -41.98
C LEU A 163 16.51 -23.99 -43.28
N GLY A 164 17.47 -24.94 -43.21
CA GLY A 164 18.03 -25.68 -44.36
C GLY A 164 17.37 -27.04 -44.67
N GLU A 165 16.40 -27.47 -43.83
CA GLU A 165 15.68 -28.74 -44.01
C GLU A 165 14.35 -28.57 -44.72
N GLY A 166 13.78 -29.62 -45.29
CA GLY A 166 12.55 -29.55 -46.12
C GLY A 166 11.35 -28.95 -45.43
N THR A 167 10.42 -28.39 -46.24
CA THR A 167 9.29 -27.52 -45.81
C THR A 167 8.36 -28.13 -44.76
N ASP A 168 8.13 -29.44 -44.79
CA ASP A 168 7.20 -30.09 -43.86
C ASP A 168 7.69 -30.14 -42.42
N LYS A 169 9.00 -30.39 -42.23
CA LYS A 169 9.65 -30.33 -40.93
C LYS A 169 9.72 -28.90 -40.38
N ILE A 170 9.87 -27.92 -41.26
CA ILE A 170 9.92 -26.51 -40.89
C ILE A 170 8.60 -26.08 -40.25
N ILE A 171 7.46 -26.44 -40.84
CA ILE A 171 6.15 -26.07 -40.31
C ILE A 171 5.89 -26.69 -38.93
N GLU A 172 6.13 -27.98 -38.77
CA GLU A 172 5.95 -28.68 -37.50
C GLU A 172 6.82 -28.09 -36.41
N THR A 173 8.07 -27.78 -36.74
CA THR A 173 9.04 -27.16 -35.85
C THR A 173 8.63 -25.73 -35.46
N ILE A 174 8.18 -24.91 -36.41
CA ILE A 174 7.73 -23.54 -36.11
C ILE A 174 6.51 -23.55 -35.15
N VAL A 175 5.58 -24.46 -35.31
CA VAL A 175 4.39 -24.57 -34.45
C VAL A 175 4.80 -24.93 -33.01
N VAL A 176 5.62 -25.98 -32.85
CA VAL A 176 6.00 -26.47 -31.52
C VAL A 176 6.96 -25.50 -30.83
N PHE A 177 8.03 -25.12 -31.49
CA PHE A 177 9.09 -24.30 -30.89
C PHE A 177 8.76 -22.82 -30.87
N GLY A 178 7.97 -22.32 -31.83
CA GLY A 178 7.42 -20.97 -31.79
C GLY A 178 6.47 -20.77 -30.61
N GLY A 179 5.65 -21.78 -30.30
CA GLY A 179 4.80 -21.79 -29.11
C GLY A 179 5.62 -21.79 -27.80
N LEU A 180 6.66 -22.62 -27.72
CA LEU A 180 7.55 -22.65 -26.55
C LEU A 180 8.34 -21.34 -26.36
N LEU A 181 8.80 -20.75 -27.47
CA LEU A 181 9.49 -19.46 -27.46
C LEU A 181 8.55 -18.34 -26.96
N ALA A 182 7.31 -18.30 -27.47
CA ALA A 182 6.29 -17.34 -27.04
C ALA A 182 5.98 -17.46 -25.54
N LEU A 183 5.84 -18.71 -25.05
CA LEU A 183 5.65 -19.00 -23.63
C LEU A 183 6.85 -18.54 -22.77
N SER A 184 8.06 -18.77 -23.23
CA SER A 184 9.29 -18.36 -22.54
C SER A 184 9.42 -16.84 -22.47
N LEU A 185 9.16 -16.14 -23.56
CA LEU A 185 9.16 -14.67 -23.62
C LEU A 185 8.06 -14.09 -22.75
N TRP A 186 6.86 -14.67 -22.78
CA TRP A 186 5.76 -14.26 -21.91
C TRP A 186 6.13 -14.46 -20.42
N SER A 187 6.74 -15.58 -20.07
CA SER A 187 7.22 -15.86 -18.71
C SER A 187 8.28 -14.86 -18.26
N LEU A 188 9.22 -14.51 -19.14
CA LEU A 188 10.24 -13.49 -18.87
C LEU A 188 9.60 -12.12 -18.60
N VAL A 189 8.71 -11.68 -19.49
CA VAL A 189 8.00 -10.40 -19.35
C VAL A 189 7.14 -10.39 -18.06
N ALA A 190 6.45 -11.48 -17.77
CA ALA A 190 5.64 -11.60 -16.56
C ALA A 190 6.50 -11.56 -15.28
N GLY A 191 7.66 -12.22 -15.27
CA GLY A 191 8.61 -12.20 -14.17
C GLY A 191 9.19 -10.81 -13.93
N VAL A 192 9.68 -10.18 -14.98
CA VAL A 192 10.22 -8.81 -14.96
C VAL A 192 9.13 -7.83 -14.51
N ARG A 193 7.91 -7.90 -15.06
CA ARG A 193 6.79 -7.04 -14.68
C ARG A 193 6.43 -7.17 -13.19
N LYS A 194 6.46 -8.38 -12.62
CA LYS A 194 6.21 -8.61 -11.19
C LYS A 194 7.27 -7.92 -10.31
N ILE A 195 8.53 -7.96 -10.71
CA ILE A 195 9.63 -7.33 -9.97
C ILE A 195 9.57 -5.80 -10.12
N PHE A 196 9.38 -5.30 -11.34
CA PHE A 196 9.33 -3.86 -11.63
C PHE A 196 8.10 -3.18 -11.05
N HIS A 197 6.93 -3.81 -11.12
CA HIS A 197 5.70 -3.25 -10.53
C HIS A 197 5.84 -3.01 -9.02
N ARG A 198 6.55 -3.91 -8.33
CA ARG A 198 6.89 -3.77 -6.91
C ARG A 198 7.90 -2.62 -6.65
N SER A 199 8.94 -2.54 -7.47
CA SER A 199 9.99 -1.52 -7.34
C SER A 199 9.53 -0.14 -7.77
N PHE A 200 8.67 -0.04 -8.79
CA PHE A 200 8.14 1.22 -9.30
C PHE A 200 7.10 1.83 -8.33
N ALA A 201 6.24 1.01 -7.73
CA ALA A 201 5.34 1.45 -6.67
C ALA A 201 6.13 2.00 -5.47
N MET A 202 7.22 1.33 -5.07
CA MET A 202 8.10 1.77 -3.99
C MET A 202 8.87 3.07 -4.34
N ARG A 203 9.33 3.24 -5.59
CA ARG A 203 10.05 4.44 -6.02
C ARG A 203 9.15 5.66 -6.20
N ARG A 204 7.94 5.51 -6.74
CA ARG A 204 6.92 6.58 -6.76
C ARG A 204 6.59 7.04 -5.35
N PHE A 205 6.49 6.10 -4.45
CA PHE A 205 6.25 6.31 -3.06
C PHE A 205 7.38 7.12 -2.39
N ALA A 206 8.64 6.69 -2.53
CA ALA A 206 9.81 7.41 -2.01
C ALA A 206 9.92 8.84 -2.58
N LYS A 207 9.57 9.03 -3.86
CA LYS A 207 9.63 10.36 -4.52
C LYS A 207 8.49 11.29 -4.08
N SER A 208 7.31 10.75 -3.69
CA SER A 208 6.20 11.57 -3.14
C SER A 208 6.46 12.02 -1.70
N MET A 209 7.43 11.41 -1.02
CA MET A 209 7.82 11.69 0.37
C MET A 209 9.05 12.61 0.48
N SER A 210 9.70 12.94 -0.64
CA SER A 210 10.80 13.89 -0.66
C SER A 210 10.26 15.30 -0.40
N PRO A 211 10.68 15.99 0.67
CA PRO A 211 10.29 17.39 0.91
C PRO A 211 10.79 18.25 -0.25
N LYS A 212 9.89 19.06 -0.80
CA LYS A 212 10.25 20.20 -1.66
C LYS A 212 10.68 21.36 -0.80
#